data_e95a2dab570e093ffa551c54f0d4f5a8
#
_entry.id   e95a2dab570e093ffa551c54f0d4f5a8
#
_cell.length_a   1.000
_cell.length_b   1.000
_cell.length_c   1.000
_cell.angle_alpha   90.00
_cell.angle_beta   90.00
_cell.angle_gamma   90.00
#
_symmetry.space_group_name_H-M   'P 1'
#
loop_
_entity.id
_entity.type
_entity.pdbx_description
1 polymer ?
#
loop_
_entity_poly.entity_id
_entity_poly.type
_entity_poly.pdbx_seq_one_letter_code
_entity_poly.pdbx_strand_id
1 'polypeptide(L)'
;MSHIYGYIRVSSRDQNEDRQLLAIQQLSIAQENIFIDKQSGKDFQRPQYKKLVRKLKKDDVLYIKSIDRLGRNYAEILEQWRILTKNKGIDIVVLDMPLLDTRRGKDLMGTFLSDIVLQVLSFVAENERENIRQRQAEGIAAAKARGVRFGRPEKELPDNFEALVQALEREQLSLSDVLDLCQISQSTFYRRRRDCHRQE
;
A
#
# COMPACT_ATOMS: atom_id res chain seq x y z
N MET A 1 29.59 -21.11 4.35
CA MET A 1 28.62 -21.18 5.46
C MET A 1 27.34 -20.48 5.01
N SER A 2 26.19 -21.12 5.14
CA SER A 2 24.88 -20.52 4.88
C SER A 2 24.51 -19.58 6.03
N HIS A 3 24.00 -18.41 5.71
CA HIS A 3 23.53 -17.45 6.70
C HIS A 3 21.98 -17.44 6.74
N ILE A 4 21.45 -17.09 7.90
CA ILE A 4 20.02 -17.01 8.13
C ILE A 4 19.63 -15.54 8.24
N TYR A 5 18.60 -15.13 7.50
CA TYR A 5 18.09 -13.79 7.46
C TYR A 5 16.59 -13.74 7.76
N GLY A 6 16.13 -12.65 8.36
CA GLY A 6 14.72 -12.34 8.56
C GLY A 6 14.31 -11.09 7.81
N TYR A 7 13.14 -11.11 7.18
CA TYR A 7 12.55 -9.90 6.59
C TYR A 7 11.17 -9.62 7.16
N ILE A 8 10.98 -8.39 7.61
CA ILE A 8 9.74 -7.88 8.19
C ILE A 8 9.29 -6.67 7.39
N ARG A 9 8.01 -6.63 7.05
CA ARG A 9 7.38 -5.45 6.46
C ARG A 9 6.13 -5.09 7.24
N VAL A 10 6.07 -3.85 7.73
CA VAL A 10 4.94 -3.32 8.50
C VAL A 10 4.42 -2.04 7.86
N SER A 11 3.10 -1.83 7.92
CA SER A 11 2.52 -0.53 7.62
C SER A 11 2.60 0.35 8.88
N SER A 12 2.71 1.67 8.72
CA SER A 12 2.81 2.63 9.83
C SER A 12 1.60 2.64 10.78
N ARG A 13 0.56 1.86 10.48
CA ARG A 13 -0.69 1.71 11.25
C ARG A 13 -0.85 0.36 11.95
N ASP A 14 0.04 -0.60 11.72
CA ASP A 14 -0.15 -1.95 12.24
C ASP A 14 0.51 -2.13 13.60
N GLN A 15 -0.32 -2.38 14.61
CA GLN A 15 0.05 -2.98 15.89
C GLN A 15 0.63 -4.42 15.75
N ASN A 16 0.79 -4.92 14.52
CA ASN A 16 1.28 -6.26 14.20
C ASN A 16 2.80 -6.36 14.00
N GLU A 17 3.54 -5.26 14.19
CA GLU A 17 5.02 -5.29 14.13
C GLU A 17 5.58 -6.28 15.15
N ASP A 18 5.08 -6.21 16.38
CA ASP A 18 5.54 -7.05 17.49
C ASP A 18 5.35 -8.54 17.22
N ARG A 19 4.22 -8.93 16.59
CA ARG A 19 3.96 -10.34 16.25
C ARG A 19 4.91 -10.89 15.20
N GLN A 20 5.28 -10.08 14.20
CA GLN A 20 6.25 -10.50 13.17
C GLN A 20 7.66 -10.55 13.76
N LEU A 21 8.00 -9.55 14.56
CA LEU A 21 9.30 -9.48 15.21
C LEU A 21 9.49 -10.66 16.17
N LEU A 22 8.51 -10.93 17.05
CA LEU A 22 8.53 -12.06 17.97
C LEU A 22 8.67 -13.40 17.24
N ALA A 23 7.91 -13.61 16.15
CA ALA A 23 8.00 -14.86 15.38
C ALA A 23 9.38 -15.06 14.75
N ILE A 24 10.06 -14.01 14.32
CA ILE A 24 11.42 -14.08 13.74
C ILE A 24 12.48 -14.16 14.83
N GLN A 25 12.32 -13.48 15.96
CA GLN A 25 13.24 -13.55 17.09
C GLN A 25 13.29 -14.95 17.72
N GLN A 26 12.16 -15.69 17.75
CA GLN A 26 12.12 -17.08 18.20
C GLN A 26 13.01 -18.03 17.39
N LEU A 27 13.42 -17.62 16.18
CA LEU A 27 14.30 -18.39 15.32
C LEU A 27 15.78 -18.19 15.62
N SER A 28 16.15 -17.46 16.69
CA SER A 28 17.53 -17.15 17.07
C SER A 28 18.36 -16.50 15.94
N ILE A 29 17.70 -15.70 15.09
CA ILE A 29 18.37 -14.95 14.02
C ILE A 29 19.07 -13.73 14.64
N ALA A 30 20.35 -13.54 14.33
CA ALA A 30 21.11 -12.39 14.80
C ALA A 30 20.44 -11.07 14.35
N GLN A 31 20.36 -10.10 15.23
CA GLN A 31 19.64 -8.84 14.97
C GLN A 31 20.15 -8.09 13.73
N GLU A 32 21.42 -8.17 13.43
CA GLU A 32 22.08 -7.61 12.23
C GLU A 32 21.65 -8.26 10.90
N ASN A 33 20.99 -9.44 11.00
CA ASN A 33 20.47 -10.19 9.87
C ASN A 33 18.94 -10.05 9.74
N ILE A 34 18.30 -9.21 10.57
CA ILE A 34 16.87 -8.90 10.48
C ILE A 34 16.71 -7.56 9.78
N PHE A 35 16.00 -7.56 8.66
CA PHE A 35 15.73 -6.38 7.83
C PHE A 35 14.28 -5.97 7.97
N ILE A 36 14.02 -4.71 8.34
CA ILE A 36 12.68 -4.20 8.63
C ILE A 36 12.40 -2.99 7.75
N ASP A 37 11.36 -3.06 6.92
CA ASP A 37 10.80 -1.93 6.20
C ASP A 37 9.50 -1.46 6.85
N LYS A 38 9.48 -0.21 7.33
CA LYS A 38 8.28 0.47 7.87
C LYS A 38 7.76 1.44 6.81
N GLN A 39 6.54 1.21 6.29
CA GLN A 39 6.02 2.05 5.22
C GLN A 39 4.53 2.38 5.34
N SER A 40 4.19 3.65 5.12
CA SER A 40 2.82 4.10 4.88
C SER A 40 2.38 3.75 3.44
N GLY A 41 1.14 3.36 3.27
CA GLY A 41 0.55 2.68 2.11
C GLY A 41 0.69 3.29 0.69
N LYS A 42 1.42 4.39 0.49
CA LYS A 42 1.59 5.00 -0.85
C LYS A 42 2.98 4.82 -1.45
N ASP A 43 4.02 4.64 -0.66
CA ASP A 43 5.39 4.61 -1.15
C ASP A 43 5.99 3.21 -0.99
N PHE A 44 6.32 2.56 -2.13
CA PHE A 44 6.82 1.19 -2.13
C PHE A 44 8.35 1.13 -2.32
N GLN A 45 9.02 2.08 -1.76
CA GLN A 45 10.47 1.98 -1.65
C GLN A 45 10.79 1.04 -0.48
N ARG A 46 11.38 -0.12 -0.76
CA ARG A 46 11.83 -1.11 0.22
C ARG A 46 13.36 -1.02 0.38
N PRO A 47 13.89 -0.02 1.06
CA PRO A 47 15.35 0.16 1.14
C PRO A 47 16.03 -1.02 1.85
N GLN A 48 15.41 -1.55 2.91
CA GLN A 48 15.99 -2.68 3.65
C GLN A 48 15.87 -3.99 2.86
N TYR A 49 14.75 -4.22 2.17
CA TYR A 49 14.62 -5.36 1.26
C TYR A 49 15.67 -5.33 0.15
N LYS A 50 15.87 -4.17 -0.48
CA LYS A 50 16.92 -4.01 -1.51
C LYS A 50 18.32 -4.28 -0.97
N LYS A 51 18.63 -3.85 0.26
CA LYS A 51 19.89 -4.17 0.95
C LYS A 51 20.00 -5.67 1.22
N LEU A 52 18.94 -6.28 1.74
CA LEU A 52 18.88 -7.72 1.98
C LEU A 52 19.16 -8.51 0.70
N VAL A 53 18.43 -8.23 -0.39
CA VAL A 53 18.61 -8.92 -1.67
C VAL A 53 20.05 -8.81 -2.19
N ARG A 54 20.74 -7.68 -1.99
CA ARG A 54 22.16 -7.53 -2.35
C ARG A 54 23.07 -8.37 -1.48
N LYS A 55 22.75 -8.55 -0.19
CA LYS A 55 23.55 -9.29 0.80
C LYS A 55 23.40 -10.81 0.62
N LEU A 56 22.22 -11.28 0.22
CA LEU A 56 21.91 -12.69 0.05
C LEU A 56 22.81 -13.39 -0.98
N LYS A 57 23.34 -14.54 -0.58
CA LYS A 57 24.19 -15.43 -1.40
C LYS A 57 23.51 -16.78 -1.55
N LYS A 58 23.98 -17.58 -2.49
CA LYS A 58 23.53 -18.96 -2.70
C LYS A 58 23.59 -19.76 -1.40
N ASP A 59 22.58 -20.60 -1.16
CA ASP A 59 22.38 -21.45 0.00
C ASP A 59 22.07 -20.71 1.31
N ASP A 60 21.89 -19.38 1.30
CA ASP A 60 21.35 -18.63 2.43
C ASP A 60 19.86 -18.94 2.62
N VAL A 61 19.35 -18.70 3.84
CA VAL A 61 17.94 -18.93 4.18
C VAL A 61 17.27 -17.62 4.57
N LEU A 62 16.15 -17.32 3.91
CA LEU A 62 15.31 -16.15 4.22
C LEU A 62 14.02 -16.58 4.91
N TYR A 63 13.79 -16.08 6.12
CA TYR A 63 12.54 -16.24 6.84
C TYR A 63 11.65 -15.02 6.67
N ILE A 64 10.38 -15.25 6.31
CA ILE A 64 9.33 -14.24 6.26
C ILE A 64 8.10 -14.75 7.01
N LYS A 65 7.30 -13.84 7.59
CA LYS A 65 6.09 -14.23 8.32
C LYS A 65 5.03 -14.77 7.37
N SER A 66 4.75 -14.05 6.28
CA SER A 66 3.72 -14.36 5.29
C SER A 66 4.19 -13.99 3.89
N ILE A 67 3.62 -14.64 2.86
CA ILE A 67 4.04 -14.49 1.46
C ILE A 67 3.81 -13.06 0.92
N ASP A 68 2.80 -12.35 1.41
CA ASP A 68 2.49 -10.96 1.05
C ASP A 68 3.58 -9.96 1.46
N ARG A 69 4.58 -10.39 2.27
CA ARG A 69 5.76 -9.58 2.55
C ARG A 69 6.65 -9.42 1.33
N LEU A 70 6.62 -10.34 0.38
CA LEU A 70 7.43 -10.28 -0.84
C LEU A 70 6.87 -9.32 -1.89
N GLY A 71 5.55 -9.13 -1.97
CA GLY A 71 4.94 -8.30 -3.00
C GLY A 71 3.62 -7.66 -2.57
N ARG A 72 3.09 -6.77 -3.40
CA ARG A 72 1.77 -6.13 -3.24
C ARG A 72 0.69 -6.83 -4.03
N ASN A 73 1.08 -7.48 -5.09
CA ASN A 73 0.20 -8.18 -6.01
C ASN A 73 0.87 -9.49 -6.44
N TYR A 74 0.10 -10.31 -7.13
CA TYR A 74 0.51 -11.60 -7.62
C TYR A 74 1.81 -11.58 -8.43
N ALA A 75 1.86 -10.74 -9.43
CA ALA A 75 3.02 -10.68 -10.33
C ALA A 75 4.32 -10.33 -9.60
N GLU A 76 4.24 -9.38 -8.65
CA GLU A 76 5.40 -8.98 -7.84
C GLU A 76 5.84 -10.10 -6.89
N ILE A 77 4.91 -10.80 -6.25
CA ILE A 77 5.24 -11.95 -5.37
C ILE A 77 5.95 -13.05 -6.16
N LEU A 78 5.42 -13.44 -7.32
CA LEU A 78 6.03 -14.44 -8.17
C LEU A 78 7.42 -14.04 -8.66
N GLU A 79 7.59 -12.80 -9.09
CA GLU A 79 8.87 -12.30 -9.56
C GLU A 79 9.92 -12.28 -8.44
N GLN A 80 9.56 -11.80 -7.24
CA GLN A 80 10.48 -11.82 -6.10
C GLN A 80 10.81 -13.25 -5.66
N TRP A 81 9.84 -14.14 -5.65
CA TRP A 81 10.07 -15.54 -5.36
C TRP A 81 11.08 -16.16 -6.34
N ARG A 82 10.86 -15.94 -7.64
CA ARG A 82 11.75 -16.42 -8.70
C ARG A 82 13.17 -15.84 -8.57
N ILE A 83 13.29 -14.53 -8.33
CA ILE A 83 14.60 -13.87 -8.12
C ILE A 83 15.32 -14.51 -6.95
N LEU A 84 14.65 -14.74 -5.84
CA LEU A 84 15.27 -15.27 -4.63
C LEU A 84 15.63 -16.76 -4.79
N THR A 85 14.70 -17.60 -5.25
CA THR A 85 14.91 -19.04 -5.29
C THR A 85 15.70 -19.50 -6.52
N LYS A 86 15.40 -18.96 -7.71
CA LYS A 86 16.04 -19.43 -8.96
C LYS A 86 17.31 -18.63 -9.29
N ASN A 87 17.27 -17.28 -9.23
CA ASN A 87 18.41 -16.47 -9.64
C ASN A 87 19.47 -16.38 -8.55
N LYS A 88 19.05 -16.24 -7.28
CA LYS A 88 19.96 -16.18 -6.12
C LYS A 88 20.30 -17.54 -5.55
N GLY A 89 19.42 -18.53 -5.74
CA GLY A 89 19.60 -19.88 -5.20
C GLY A 89 19.54 -19.94 -3.67
N ILE A 90 18.71 -19.09 -3.06
CA ILE A 90 18.47 -19.10 -1.62
C ILE A 90 17.24 -19.94 -1.28
N ASP A 91 17.17 -20.39 -0.04
CA ASP A 91 15.97 -21.01 0.50
C ASP A 91 15.05 -19.96 1.13
N ILE A 92 13.74 -20.13 0.98
CA ILE A 92 12.72 -19.28 1.62
C ILE A 92 11.87 -20.13 2.54
N VAL A 93 11.59 -19.62 3.73
CA VAL A 93 10.68 -20.20 4.71
C VAL A 93 9.58 -19.21 5.05
N VAL A 94 8.34 -19.57 4.74
CA VAL A 94 7.14 -18.77 5.08
C VAL A 94 6.53 -19.35 6.34
N LEU A 95 6.58 -18.60 7.46
CA LEU A 95 6.26 -19.13 8.79
C LEU A 95 4.79 -19.54 8.96
N ASP A 96 3.86 -18.81 8.35
CA ASP A 96 2.42 -19.13 8.39
C ASP A 96 1.97 -20.11 7.31
N MET A 97 2.90 -20.54 6.42
CA MET A 97 2.65 -21.51 5.36
C MET A 97 3.79 -22.54 5.25
N PRO A 98 3.79 -23.58 6.09
CA PRO A 98 4.87 -24.59 6.11
C PRO A 98 5.10 -25.31 4.78
N LEU A 99 4.10 -25.32 3.89
CA LEU A 99 4.22 -25.85 2.52
C LEU A 99 5.14 -25.01 1.63
N LEU A 100 5.36 -23.73 1.98
CA LEU A 100 6.28 -22.81 1.31
C LEU A 100 7.65 -22.76 2.00
N ASP A 101 8.16 -23.91 2.46
CA ASP A 101 9.52 -24.10 2.96
C ASP A 101 10.36 -24.79 1.87
N THR A 102 11.12 -24.02 1.10
CA THR A 102 11.88 -24.55 -0.04
C THR A 102 13.03 -25.49 0.37
N ARG A 103 13.43 -25.50 1.65
CA ARG A 103 14.45 -26.43 2.17
C ARG A 103 13.96 -27.87 2.16
N ARG A 104 12.65 -28.08 2.32
CA ARG A 104 12.00 -29.40 2.38
C ARG A 104 11.80 -30.04 1.01
N GLY A 105 11.85 -29.22 -0.05
CA GLY A 105 11.54 -29.64 -1.41
C GLY A 105 12.73 -29.49 -2.36
N LYS A 106 13.93 -29.94 -1.94
CA LYS A 106 15.12 -29.91 -2.83
C LYS A 106 15.04 -30.93 -3.97
N ASP A 107 14.08 -31.84 -3.94
CA ASP A 107 13.70 -32.66 -5.08
C ASP A 107 12.81 -31.89 -6.08
N LEU A 108 12.74 -32.41 -7.30
CA LEU A 108 11.96 -31.83 -8.39
C LEU A 108 10.48 -31.67 -8.01
N MET A 109 9.94 -32.64 -7.25
CA MET A 109 8.54 -32.67 -6.85
C MET A 109 8.21 -31.59 -5.80
N GLY A 110 9.07 -31.37 -4.81
CA GLY A 110 8.86 -30.33 -3.79
C GLY A 110 8.93 -28.93 -4.35
N THR A 111 9.86 -28.66 -5.28
CA THR A 111 9.94 -27.39 -6.00
C THR A 111 8.67 -27.14 -6.82
N PHE A 112 8.21 -28.14 -7.56
CA PHE A 112 7.00 -28.07 -8.37
C PHE A 112 5.75 -27.81 -7.51
N LEU A 113 5.63 -28.52 -6.37
CA LEU A 113 4.51 -28.32 -5.46
C LEU A 113 4.48 -26.90 -4.86
N SER A 114 5.65 -26.40 -4.45
CA SER A 114 5.76 -25.03 -3.94
C SER A 114 5.38 -23.97 -5.00
N ASP A 115 5.78 -24.18 -6.24
CA ASP A 115 5.45 -23.29 -7.34
C ASP A 115 3.91 -23.30 -7.63
N ILE A 116 3.27 -24.48 -7.59
CA ILE A 116 1.80 -24.60 -7.75
C ILE A 116 1.06 -23.91 -6.60
N VAL A 117 1.43 -24.20 -5.35
CA VAL A 117 0.80 -23.63 -4.16
C VAL A 117 0.91 -22.10 -4.22
N LEU A 118 2.08 -21.59 -4.59
CA LEU A 118 2.29 -20.16 -4.77
C LEU A 118 1.35 -19.54 -5.83
N GLN A 119 1.19 -20.19 -6.98
CA GLN A 119 0.29 -19.73 -8.03
C GLN A 119 -1.16 -19.70 -7.57
N VAL A 120 -1.64 -20.76 -6.91
CA VAL A 120 -3.02 -20.85 -6.41
C VAL A 120 -3.30 -19.76 -5.37
N LEU A 121 -2.43 -19.63 -4.36
CA LEU A 121 -2.61 -18.64 -3.30
C LEU A 121 -2.60 -17.20 -3.84
N SER A 122 -1.73 -16.94 -4.78
CA SER A 122 -1.62 -15.63 -5.39
C SER A 122 -2.84 -15.29 -6.26
N PHE A 123 -3.37 -16.26 -6.98
CA PHE A 123 -4.61 -16.13 -7.73
C PHE A 123 -5.81 -15.83 -6.81
N VAL A 124 -5.93 -16.55 -5.69
CA VAL A 124 -6.98 -16.31 -4.69
C VAL A 124 -6.87 -14.90 -4.10
N ALA A 125 -5.64 -14.45 -3.77
CA ALA A 125 -5.42 -13.11 -3.22
C ALA A 125 -5.77 -11.99 -4.21
N GLU A 126 -5.52 -12.18 -5.52
CA GLU A 126 -5.88 -11.19 -6.54
C GLU A 126 -7.41 -11.13 -6.73
N ASN A 127 -8.08 -12.28 -6.82
CA ASN A 127 -9.54 -12.34 -6.89
C ASN A 127 -10.22 -11.66 -5.69
N GLU A 128 -9.70 -11.86 -4.48
CA GLU A 128 -10.25 -11.19 -3.29
C GLU A 128 -10.11 -9.67 -3.38
N ARG A 129 -8.97 -9.16 -3.87
CA ARG A 129 -8.77 -7.71 -4.09
C ARG A 129 -9.72 -7.14 -5.13
N GLU A 130 -9.94 -7.84 -6.24
CA GLU A 130 -10.88 -7.44 -7.28
C GLU A 130 -12.31 -7.41 -6.74
N ASN A 131 -12.72 -8.44 -6.00
CA ASN A 131 -14.02 -8.51 -5.34
C ASN A 131 -14.24 -7.35 -4.35
N ILE A 132 -13.21 -7.00 -3.55
CA ILE A 132 -13.27 -5.86 -2.62
C ILE A 132 -13.44 -4.55 -3.39
N ARG A 133 -12.67 -4.32 -4.46
CA ARG A 133 -12.78 -3.13 -5.31
C ARG A 133 -14.14 -3.01 -5.95
N GLN A 134 -14.66 -4.11 -6.47
CA GLN A 134 -15.99 -4.16 -7.09
C GLN A 134 -17.08 -3.80 -6.07
N ARG A 135 -17.09 -4.45 -4.90
CA ARG A 135 -18.04 -4.15 -3.82
C ARG A 135 -17.95 -2.68 -3.35
N GLN A 136 -16.74 -2.12 -3.27
CA GLN A 136 -16.55 -0.71 -2.95
C GLN A 136 -17.14 0.20 -4.04
N ALA A 137 -16.87 -0.09 -5.32
CA ALA A 137 -17.42 0.69 -6.43
C ALA A 137 -18.96 0.65 -6.46
N GLU A 138 -19.54 -0.54 -6.28
CA GLU A 138 -21.00 -0.73 -6.18
C GLU A 138 -21.58 0.04 -4.98
N GLY A 139 -20.94 -0.06 -3.82
CA GLY A 139 -21.35 0.67 -2.61
C GLY A 139 -21.27 2.19 -2.78
N ILE A 140 -20.23 2.71 -3.42
CA ILE A 140 -20.09 4.14 -3.74
C ILE A 140 -21.17 4.57 -4.74
N ALA A 141 -21.44 3.77 -5.79
CA ALA A 141 -22.46 4.07 -6.77
C ALA A 141 -23.86 4.13 -6.12
N ALA A 142 -24.20 3.14 -5.30
CA ALA A 142 -25.44 3.09 -4.55
C ALA A 142 -25.60 4.27 -3.56
N ALA A 143 -24.53 4.67 -2.90
CA ALA A 143 -24.55 5.81 -1.99
C ALA A 143 -24.71 7.14 -2.75
N LYS A 144 -24.04 7.32 -3.90
CA LYS A 144 -24.22 8.49 -4.78
C LYS A 144 -25.65 8.58 -5.31
N ALA A 145 -26.27 7.45 -5.70
CA ALA A 145 -27.66 7.42 -6.13
C ALA A 145 -28.65 7.85 -5.02
N ARG A 146 -28.28 7.68 -3.75
CA ARG A 146 -29.03 8.16 -2.58
C ARG A 146 -28.66 9.60 -2.17
N GLY A 147 -27.86 10.33 -2.98
CA GLY A 147 -27.47 11.70 -2.71
C GLY A 147 -26.30 11.88 -1.76
N VAL A 148 -25.60 10.79 -1.35
CA VAL A 148 -24.42 10.90 -0.49
C VAL A 148 -23.27 11.51 -1.28
N ARG A 149 -22.74 12.62 -0.81
CA ARG A 149 -21.54 13.26 -1.38
C ARG A 149 -20.29 12.70 -0.74
N PHE A 150 -19.35 12.24 -1.56
CA PHE A 150 -18.04 11.77 -1.14
C PHE A 150 -16.98 12.86 -1.35
N GLY A 151 -15.96 12.83 -0.54
CA GLY A 151 -14.84 13.74 -0.62
C GLY A 151 -14.77 14.67 0.60
N ARG A 152 -13.90 15.68 0.51
CA ARG A 152 -13.80 16.72 1.56
C ARG A 152 -15.08 17.53 1.58
N PRO A 153 -15.69 17.79 2.75
CA PRO A 153 -16.83 18.71 2.86
C PRO A 153 -16.53 20.05 2.18
N GLU A 154 -17.49 20.55 1.47
CA GLU A 154 -17.37 21.87 0.88
C GLU A 154 -17.34 22.91 2.00
N LYS A 155 -16.46 23.90 1.85
CA LYS A 155 -16.40 25.00 2.80
C LYS A 155 -17.65 25.86 2.59
N GLU A 156 -18.34 26.15 3.68
CA GLU A 156 -19.49 27.07 3.63
C GLU A 156 -18.99 28.46 3.19
N LEU A 157 -19.74 29.07 2.32
CA LEU A 157 -19.50 30.42 1.86
C LEU A 157 -20.37 31.36 2.72
N PRO A 158 -19.94 32.63 2.96
CA PRO A 158 -20.78 33.61 3.62
C PRO A 158 -22.01 33.89 2.76
N ASP A 159 -23.14 34.21 3.40
CA ASP A 159 -24.43 34.49 2.73
C ASP A 159 -24.34 35.64 1.70
N ASN A 160 -23.41 36.55 1.90
CA ASN A 160 -23.16 37.67 1.00
C ASN A 160 -22.10 37.41 -0.08
N PHE A 161 -21.75 36.12 -0.36
CA PHE A 161 -20.69 35.78 -1.33
C PHE A 161 -20.91 36.38 -2.71
N GLU A 162 -22.15 36.38 -3.22
CA GLU A 162 -22.50 36.98 -4.52
C GLU A 162 -22.29 38.50 -4.53
N ALA A 163 -22.66 39.18 -3.45
CA ALA A 163 -22.40 40.60 -3.30
C ALA A 163 -20.89 40.92 -3.26
N LEU A 164 -20.07 40.08 -2.63
CA LEU A 164 -18.62 40.21 -2.62
C LEU A 164 -18.01 40.00 -4.02
N VAL A 165 -18.54 39.06 -4.81
CA VAL A 165 -18.14 38.85 -6.21
C VAL A 165 -18.48 40.10 -7.05
N GLN A 166 -19.68 40.69 -6.92
CA GLN A 166 -20.07 41.88 -7.62
C GLN A 166 -19.24 43.10 -7.21
N ALA A 167 -18.91 43.26 -5.93
CA ALA A 167 -18.03 44.31 -5.44
C ALA A 167 -16.61 44.20 -6.01
N LEU A 168 -16.08 43.01 -6.17
CA LEU A 168 -14.81 42.76 -6.86
C LEU A 168 -14.88 43.12 -8.33
N GLU A 169 -15.97 42.79 -9.04
CA GLU A 169 -16.17 43.12 -10.46
C GLU A 169 -16.33 44.62 -10.72
N ARG A 170 -16.84 45.34 -9.73
CA ARG A 170 -16.96 46.81 -9.75
C ARG A 170 -15.73 47.54 -9.24
N GLU A 171 -14.63 46.78 -8.99
CA GLU A 171 -13.36 47.30 -8.45
C GLU A 171 -13.49 47.99 -7.07
N GLN A 172 -14.57 47.70 -6.33
CA GLN A 172 -14.83 48.26 -4.98
C GLN A 172 -14.04 47.53 -3.89
N LEU A 173 -13.69 46.26 -4.12
CA LEU A 173 -12.87 45.43 -3.23
C LEU A 173 -11.73 44.79 -4.03
N SER A 174 -10.59 44.60 -3.39
CA SER A 174 -9.52 43.81 -3.97
C SER A 174 -9.79 42.31 -3.84
N LEU A 175 -9.15 41.49 -4.69
CA LEU A 175 -9.25 40.04 -4.58
C LEU A 175 -8.78 39.56 -3.20
N SER A 176 -7.74 40.14 -2.64
CA SER A 176 -7.21 39.80 -1.31
C SER A 176 -8.27 39.99 -0.23
N ASP A 177 -8.95 41.14 -0.24
CA ASP A 177 -9.99 41.46 0.74
C ASP A 177 -11.16 40.47 0.68
N VAL A 178 -11.57 40.08 -0.54
CA VAL A 178 -12.64 39.11 -0.74
C VAL A 178 -12.21 37.68 -0.26
N LEU A 179 -10.97 37.30 -0.51
CA LEU A 179 -10.46 36.02 -0.04
C LEU A 179 -10.39 35.93 1.49
N ASP A 180 -9.98 37.04 2.13
CA ASP A 180 -9.90 37.15 3.59
C ASP A 180 -11.29 37.15 4.23
N LEU A 181 -12.24 37.89 3.66
CA LEU A 181 -13.64 37.91 4.12
C LEU A 181 -14.32 36.53 4.00
N CYS A 182 -14.06 35.81 2.91
CA CYS A 182 -14.61 34.48 2.69
C CYS A 182 -13.80 33.38 3.38
N GLN A 183 -12.60 33.66 3.87
CA GLN A 183 -11.63 32.69 4.43
C GLN A 183 -11.38 31.49 3.51
N ILE A 184 -11.31 31.68 2.21
CA ILE A 184 -11.08 30.64 1.21
C ILE A 184 -9.82 30.94 0.40
N SER A 185 -9.27 29.89 -0.22
CA SER A 185 -8.15 30.08 -1.16
C SER A 185 -8.61 30.65 -2.49
N GLN A 186 -7.71 31.32 -3.20
CA GLN A 186 -7.96 31.89 -4.53
C GLN A 186 -8.52 30.82 -5.52
N SER A 187 -7.98 29.61 -5.50
CA SER A 187 -8.47 28.51 -6.36
C SER A 187 -9.91 28.11 -6.03
N THR A 188 -10.27 28.13 -4.74
CA THR A 188 -11.65 27.86 -4.29
C THR A 188 -12.59 28.97 -4.72
N PHE A 189 -12.16 30.23 -4.58
CA PHE A 189 -12.94 31.40 -5.02
C PHE A 189 -13.31 31.32 -6.50
N TYR A 190 -12.34 31.14 -7.39
CA TYR A 190 -12.60 31.04 -8.83
C TYR A 190 -13.48 29.87 -9.23
N ARG A 191 -13.38 28.75 -8.52
CA ARG A 191 -14.26 27.60 -8.72
C ARG A 191 -15.70 27.95 -8.34
N ARG A 192 -15.92 28.56 -7.17
CA ARG A 192 -17.25 28.95 -6.66
C ARG A 192 -17.89 30.04 -7.49
N ARG A 193 -17.12 31.04 -7.93
CA ARG A 193 -17.59 32.06 -8.85
C ARG A 193 -18.14 31.46 -10.15
N ARG A 194 -17.46 30.45 -10.72
CA ARG A 194 -17.97 29.79 -11.92
C ARG A 194 -19.26 29.00 -11.68
N ASP A 195 -19.42 28.44 -10.47
CA ASP A 195 -20.64 27.72 -10.13
C ASP A 195 -21.84 28.64 -9.97
N CYS A 196 -21.66 29.88 -9.45
CA CYS A 196 -22.70 30.91 -9.39
C CYS A 196 -23.18 31.35 -10.80
N HIS A 197 -22.25 31.58 -11.72
CA HIS A 197 -22.60 31.97 -13.11
C HIS A 197 -23.24 30.85 -13.96
N ARG A 198 -23.30 29.62 -13.49
CA ARG A 198 -23.97 28.48 -14.17
C ARG A 198 -25.41 28.29 -13.72
N GLN A 199 -25.86 29.01 -12.69
CA GLN A 199 -27.22 28.89 -12.15
C GLN A 199 -28.15 30.03 -12.65
N GLU A 200 -27.59 30.98 -13.39
CA GLU A 200 -28.33 31.98 -14.22
C GLU A 200 -28.47 31.45 -15.67
#